data_b7bd533e8a86cbad2dedc679caec288b
#
_entry.id   b7bd533e8a86cbad2dedc679caec288b
#
_cell.length_a   1.000
_cell.length_b   1.000
_cell.length_c   1.000
_cell.angle_alpha   90.00
_cell.angle_beta   90.00
_cell.angle_gamma   90.00
#
_symmetry.space_group_name_H-M   'P 1'
#
loop_
_entity.id
_entity.type
_entity.pdbx_description
1 polymer ?
#
loop_
_entity_poly.entity_id
_entity_poly.type
_entity_poly.pdbx_seq_one_letter_code
_entity_poly.pdbx_strand_id
1 'polypeptide(L)'
;MKIIIEPQNSIEELLVKIFCKEQDEEVNRLCRHIESYAQPFWVLQNGSAHKLYETEIYYIDTVEGNTFFYTEKEVYESKDSLLTVEQNIKGAQFVRISKNCIINVDYLRQVAPYNNHRLLASMKNGEKLIVGRTYIQELKNIVKKGR
;
A
#
# COMPACT_ATOMS: atom_id res chain seq x y z
N MET A 1 16.03 1.44 16.25
CA MET A 1 15.52 2.79 15.91
C MET A 1 15.03 3.48 17.18
N LYS A 2 15.29 4.76 17.31
CA LYS A 2 14.87 5.56 18.47
C LYS A 2 14.17 6.82 17.96
N ILE A 3 13.08 7.20 18.61
CA ILE A 3 12.32 8.40 18.25
C ILE A 3 12.51 9.44 19.36
N ILE A 4 12.93 10.64 18.98
CA ILE A 4 13.07 11.79 19.89
C ILE A 4 12.15 12.89 19.37
N ILE A 5 11.31 13.43 20.26
CA ILE A 5 10.38 14.52 19.92
C ILE A 5 10.87 15.80 20.60
N GLU A 6 11.08 16.84 19.82
CA GLU A 6 11.55 18.13 20.29
C GLU A 6 10.56 19.24 19.87
N PRO A 7 9.59 19.60 20.75
CA PRO A 7 8.68 20.70 20.43
C PRO A 7 9.41 22.03 20.27
N GLN A 8 9.11 22.76 19.21
CA GLN A 8 9.70 24.08 18.92
C GLN A 8 8.61 25.05 18.45
N ASN A 9 8.45 26.17 19.13
CA ASN A 9 7.40 27.15 18.86
C ASN A 9 7.58 27.89 17.53
N SER A 10 8.79 27.92 16.97
CA SER A 10 9.12 28.63 15.74
C SER A 10 8.80 27.86 14.47
N ILE A 11 8.37 26.60 14.57
CA ILE A 11 8.07 25.75 13.41
C ILE A 11 6.59 25.86 13.06
N GLU A 12 6.29 26.20 11.80
CA GLU A 12 4.93 26.32 11.30
C GLU A 12 4.35 25.00 10.80
N GLU A 13 5.18 24.07 10.37
CA GLU A 13 4.74 22.74 9.93
C GLU A 13 5.54 21.61 10.60
N LEU A 14 4.95 20.44 10.64
CA LEU A 14 5.60 19.26 11.19
C LEU A 14 6.83 18.90 10.36
N LEU A 15 8.01 18.90 10.98
CA LEU A 15 9.27 18.51 10.35
C LEU A 15 9.77 17.21 10.95
N VAL A 16 10.11 16.24 10.10
CA VAL A 16 10.77 15.01 10.51
C VAL A 16 12.18 14.98 9.97
N LYS A 17 13.15 14.84 10.87
CA LYS A 17 14.57 14.71 10.51
C LYS A 17 15.06 13.35 10.95
N ILE A 18 15.76 12.65 10.07
CA ILE A 18 16.28 11.31 10.34
C ILE A 18 17.80 11.35 10.40
N PHE A 19 18.34 10.93 11.54
CA PHE A 19 19.78 10.75 11.72
C PHE A 19 20.11 9.28 11.47
N CYS A 20 21.03 9.01 10.56
CA CYS A 20 21.42 7.65 10.21
C CYS A 20 22.90 7.63 9.85
N LYS A 21 23.52 6.46 9.91
CA LYS A 21 24.91 6.28 9.53
C LYS A 21 25.07 6.43 8.01
N GLU A 22 24.15 5.84 7.27
CA GLU A 22 24.07 5.97 5.80
C GLU A 22 22.61 5.86 5.37
N GLN A 23 22.30 6.46 4.24
CA GLN A 23 20.94 6.38 3.67
C GLN A 23 20.80 5.07 2.89
N ASP A 24 20.42 4.01 3.58
CA ASP A 24 20.22 2.68 3.02
C ASP A 24 18.74 2.44 2.67
N GLU A 25 18.43 1.21 2.24
CA GLU A 25 17.06 0.81 1.86
C GLU A 25 16.09 0.88 3.04
N GLU A 26 16.55 0.61 4.26
CA GLU A 26 15.71 0.71 5.46
C GLU A 26 15.27 2.15 5.70
N VAL A 27 16.21 3.10 5.59
CA VAL A 27 15.93 4.54 5.73
C VAL A 27 14.97 5.00 4.63
N ASN A 28 15.20 4.58 3.38
CA ASN A 28 14.33 4.93 2.27
C ASN A 28 12.91 4.41 2.46
N ARG A 29 12.75 3.19 2.95
CA ARG A 29 11.45 2.60 3.27
C ARG A 29 10.73 3.39 4.36
N LEU A 30 11.46 3.79 5.41
CA LEU A 30 10.90 4.62 6.46
C LEU A 30 10.41 5.97 5.93
N CYS A 31 11.21 6.61 5.07
CA CYS A 31 10.82 7.88 4.45
C CYS A 31 9.51 7.74 3.66
N ARG A 32 9.37 6.69 2.85
CA ARG A 32 8.13 6.45 2.09
C ARG A 32 6.93 6.24 3.02
N HIS A 33 7.13 5.58 4.14
CA HIS A 33 6.07 5.37 5.14
C HIS A 33 5.60 6.69 5.75
N ILE A 34 6.55 7.57 6.09
CA ILE A 34 6.26 8.90 6.63
C ILE A 34 5.53 9.75 5.57
N GLU A 35 5.98 9.72 4.33
CA GLU A 35 5.33 10.43 3.23
C GLU A 35 3.89 9.95 3.00
N SER A 36 3.64 8.64 3.11
CA SER A 36 2.29 8.08 2.97
C SER A 36 1.35 8.57 4.07
N TYR A 37 1.85 8.77 5.26
CA TYR A 37 1.07 9.34 6.37
C TYR A 37 0.66 10.78 6.08
N ALA A 38 1.53 11.56 5.44
CA ALA A 38 1.28 12.97 5.14
C ALA A 38 0.30 13.17 3.98
N GLN A 39 0.09 12.17 3.13
CA GLN A 39 -0.70 12.29 1.90
C GLN A 39 -1.73 11.16 1.79
N PRO A 40 -2.86 11.24 2.51
CA PRO A 40 -3.92 10.24 2.39
C PRO A 40 -4.62 10.32 1.03
N PHE A 41 -5.27 9.24 0.64
CA PHE A 41 -6.18 9.22 -0.49
C PHE A 41 -7.53 9.81 -0.10
N TRP A 42 -8.14 10.55 -1.00
CA TRP A 42 -9.54 10.95 -0.87
C TRP A 42 -10.41 9.97 -1.65
N VAL A 43 -11.30 9.29 -0.95
CA VAL A 43 -12.15 8.24 -1.51
C VAL A 43 -13.61 8.51 -1.17
N LEU A 44 -14.51 7.82 -1.86
CA LEU A 44 -15.95 8.04 -1.74
C LEU A 44 -16.66 6.80 -1.19
N GLN A 45 -17.62 7.03 -0.33
CA GLN A 45 -18.54 5.99 0.13
C GLN A 45 -19.90 6.62 0.37
N ASN A 46 -20.94 6.10 -0.29
CA ASN A 46 -22.32 6.60 -0.16
C ASN A 46 -22.43 8.12 -0.39
N GLY A 47 -21.67 8.66 -1.35
CA GLY A 47 -21.69 10.08 -1.67
C GLY A 47 -20.86 10.96 -0.74
N SER A 48 -20.23 10.42 0.28
CA SER A 48 -19.38 11.16 1.21
C SER A 48 -17.90 10.92 0.91
N ALA A 49 -17.10 11.98 1.05
CA ALA A 49 -15.65 11.91 0.88
C ALA A 49 -14.98 11.50 2.20
N HIS A 50 -14.05 10.57 2.13
CA HIS A 50 -13.29 10.07 3.27
C HIS A 50 -11.80 10.14 3.00
N LYS A 51 -11.02 10.44 4.03
CA LYS A 51 -9.57 10.28 3.99
C LYS A 51 -9.22 8.83 4.28
N LEU A 52 -8.39 8.24 3.44
CA LEU A 52 -7.92 6.87 3.61
C LEU A 52 -6.40 6.85 3.56
N TYR A 53 -5.79 6.37 4.63
CA TYR A 53 -4.34 6.25 4.71
C TYR A 53 -3.88 4.91 4.16
N GLU A 54 -2.69 4.88 3.57
CA GLU A 54 -2.16 3.65 2.96
C GLU A 54 -2.11 2.47 3.94
N THR A 55 -1.86 2.75 5.22
CA THR A 55 -1.84 1.72 6.26
C THR A 55 -3.19 1.03 6.48
N GLU A 56 -4.30 1.65 6.06
CA GLU A 56 -5.65 1.07 6.17
C GLU A 56 -6.04 0.22 4.96
N ILE A 57 -5.31 0.35 3.85
CA ILE A 57 -5.67 -0.28 2.58
C ILE A 57 -5.13 -1.70 2.53
N TYR A 58 -6.03 -2.66 2.29
CA TYR A 58 -5.70 -4.07 2.10
C TYR A 58 -5.34 -4.35 0.64
N TYR A 59 -6.19 -3.93 -0.28
CA TYR A 59 -5.93 -4.02 -1.70
C TYR A 59 -6.80 -3.02 -2.48
N ILE A 60 -6.45 -2.85 -3.74
CA ILE A 60 -7.11 -1.92 -4.65
C ILE A 60 -7.35 -2.67 -5.95
N ASP A 61 -8.56 -2.62 -6.49
CA ASP A 61 -8.84 -3.22 -7.78
C ASP A 61 -9.67 -2.32 -8.68
N THR A 62 -9.78 -2.74 -9.94
CA THR A 62 -10.63 -2.11 -10.92
C THR A 62 -11.69 -3.09 -11.36
N VAL A 63 -12.95 -2.70 -11.26
CA VAL A 63 -14.11 -3.48 -11.72
C VAL A 63 -14.92 -2.59 -12.65
N GLU A 64 -15.11 -3.03 -13.89
CA GLU A 64 -15.87 -2.29 -14.91
C GLU A 64 -15.42 -0.83 -15.07
N GLY A 65 -14.11 -0.62 -15.02
CA GLY A 65 -13.52 0.71 -15.18
C GLY A 65 -13.54 1.60 -13.95
N ASN A 66 -14.09 1.13 -12.84
CA ASN A 66 -14.12 1.85 -11.57
C ASN A 66 -13.07 1.29 -10.61
N THR A 67 -12.40 2.18 -9.89
CA THR A 67 -11.35 1.82 -8.94
C THR A 67 -11.91 1.78 -7.52
N PHE A 68 -11.63 0.70 -6.80
CA PHE A 68 -12.10 0.48 -5.44
C PHE A 68 -10.94 0.22 -4.49
N PHE A 69 -11.03 0.82 -3.30
CA PHE A 69 -10.12 0.60 -2.19
C PHE A 69 -10.80 -0.26 -1.14
N TYR A 70 -10.13 -1.32 -0.72
CA TYR A 70 -10.65 -2.27 0.28
C TYR A 70 -9.84 -2.15 1.56
N THR A 71 -10.54 -1.97 2.67
CA THR A 71 -9.96 -2.01 4.01
C THR A 71 -10.33 -3.34 4.67
N GLU A 72 -10.10 -3.47 5.97
CA GLU A 72 -10.51 -4.68 6.70
C GLU A 72 -12.00 -5.01 6.50
N LYS A 73 -12.86 -3.98 6.58
CA LYS A 73 -14.32 -4.17 6.57
C LYS A 73 -15.06 -3.30 5.57
N GLU A 74 -14.43 -2.27 5.02
CA GLU A 74 -15.09 -1.28 4.19
C GLU A 74 -14.58 -1.28 2.76
N VAL A 75 -15.40 -0.78 1.86
CA VAL A 75 -15.06 -0.58 0.45
C VAL A 75 -15.33 0.86 0.08
N TYR A 76 -14.36 1.50 -0.55
CA TYR A 76 -14.47 2.88 -1.01
C TYR A 76 -14.21 2.95 -2.51
N GLU A 77 -14.80 3.93 -3.17
CA GLU A 77 -14.58 4.17 -4.59
C GLU A 77 -13.65 5.37 -4.80
N SER A 78 -12.77 5.25 -5.79
CA SER A 78 -11.90 6.35 -6.20
C SER A 78 -12.31 6.85 -7.57
N LYS A 79 -12.16 8.15 -7.81
CA LYS A 79 -12.34 8.76 -9.11
C LYS A 79 -11.13 8.55 -10.02
N ASP A 80 -10.00 8.15 -9.45
CA ASP A 80 -8.75 7.96 -10.18
C ASP A 80 -8.68 6.58 -10.82
N SER A 81 -7.94 6.47 -11.94
CA SER A 81 -7.63 5.18 -12.53
C SER A 81 -6.65 4.42 -11.64
N LEU A 82 -6.58 3.10 -11.82
CA LEU A 82 -5.63 2.27 -11.08
C LEU A 82 -4.17 2.72 -11.32
N LEU A 83 -3.86 3.12 -12.55
CA LEU A 83 -2.52 3.64 -12.88
C LEU A 83 -2.21 4.91 -12.09
N THR A 84 -3.15 5.85 -12.02
CA THR A 84 -2.97 7.09 -11.25
C THR A 84 -2.80 6.80 -9.77
N VAL A 85 -3.61 5.90 -9.23
CA VAL A 85 -3.48 5.45 -7.83
C VAL A 85 -2.09 4.85 -7.58
N GLU A 86 -1.64 3.95 -8.46
CA GLU A 86 -0.33 3.31 -8.35
C GLU A 86 0.81 4.34 -8.34
N GLN A 87 0.72 5.37 -9.16
CA GLN A 87 1.71 6.45 -9.22
C GLN A 87 1.73 7.32 -7.96
N ASN A 88 0.61 7.40 -7.25
CA ASN A 88 0.46 8.20 -6.03
C ASN A 88 0.76 7.44 -4.74
N ILE A 89 0.86 6.12 -4.81
CA ILE A 89 1.25 5.29 -3.66
C ILE A 89 2.69 5.61 -3.26
N LYS A 90 2.92 5.90 -1.99
CA LYS A 90 4.24 6.21 -1.43
C LYS A 90 4.90 5.01 -0.76
N GLY A 91 4.12 4.16 -0.11
CA GLY A 91 4.64 3.00 0.62
C GLY A 91 5.18 1.91 -0.29
N ALA A 92 6.26 1.26 0.16
CA ALA A 92 6.90 0.17 -0.59
C ALA A 92 6.18 -1.18 -0.42
N GLN A 93 5.17 -1.25 0.43
CA GLN A 93 4.43 -2.48 0.72
C GLN A 93 3.37 -2.83 -0.33
N PHE A 94 3.17 -1.98 -1.31
CA PHE A 94 2.18 -2.24 -2.36
C PHE A 94 2.83 -2.89 -3.58
N VAL A 95 2.15 -3.87 -4.15
CA VAL A 95 2.61 -4.56 -5.36
C VAL A 95 1.45 -4.90 -6.26
N ARG A 96 1.64 -4.71 -7.57
CA ARG A 96 0.67 -5.12 -8.56
C ARG A 96 0.72 -6.65 -8.69
N ILE A 97 -0.44 -7.30 -8.66
CA ILE A 97 -0.56 -8.76 -8.79
C ILE A 97 -1.32 -9.18 -10.04
N SER A 98 -1.98 -8.24 -10.70
CA SER A 98 -2.65 -8.47 -11.98
C SER A 98 -2.82 -7.14 -12.68
N LYS A 99 -3.35 -7.20 -13.89
CA LYS A 99 -3.69 -5.99 -14.66
C LYS A 99 -4.61 -5.05 -13.88
N ASN A 100 -5.47 -5.59 -13.02
CA ASN A 100 -6.54 -4.86 -12.36
C ASN A 100 -6.43 -4.81 -10.84
N CYS A 101 -5.34 -5.30 -10.24
CA CYS A 101 -5.26 -5.40 -8.78
C CYS A 101 -3.88 -5.08 -8.23
N ILE A 102 -3.86 -4.32 -7.15
CA ILE A 102 -2.67 -3.99 -6.34
C ILE A 102 -2.96 -4.44 -4.91
N ILE A 103 -2.05 -5.15 -4.27
CA ILE A 103 -2.20 -5.56 -2.87
C ILE A 103 -1.20 -4.87 -1.96
N ASN A 104 -1.59 -4.74 -0.69
CA ASN A 104 -0.70 -4.34 0.39
C ASN A 104 -0.15 -5.61 1.04
N VAL A 105 1.15 -5.88 0.90
CA VAL A 105 1.76 -7.11 1.43
C VAL A 105 1.77 -7.17 2.95
N ASP A 106 1.61 -6.05 3.65
CA ASP A 106 1.50 -6.06 5.11
C ASP A 106 0.24 -6.79 5.58
N TYR A 107 -0.78 -6.88 4.72
CA TYR A 107 -2.02 -7.61 4.99
C TYR A 107 -2.12 -8.94 4.22
N LEU A 108 -1.03 -9.38 3.63
CA LEU A 108 -0.94 -10.69 2.99
C LEU A 108 -0.72 -11.76 4.07
N ARG A 109 -1.61 -12.75 4.11
CA ARG A 109 -1.54 -13.85 5.07
C ARG A 109 -0.69 -15.00 4.54
N GLN A 110 -0.94 -15.42 3.29
CA GLN A 110 -0.18 -16.48 2.66
C GLN A 110 -0.29 -16.43 1.14
N VAL A 111 0.64 -17.07 0.49
CA VAL A 111 0.65 -17.25 -0.96
C VAL A 111 0.83 -18.73 -1.23
N ALA A 112 -0.01 -19.30 -2.10
CA ALA A 112 0.01 -20.73 -2.45
C ALA A 112 -0.02 -20.91 -3.96
N PRO A 113 0.52 -22.03 -4.49
CA PRO A 113 0.38 -22.34 -5.91
C PRO A 113 -1.08 -22.43 -6.34
N TYR A 114 -1.35 -21.98 -7.57
CA TYR A 114 -2.66 -22.00 -8.18
C TYR A 114 -2.57 -22.48 -9.63
N ASN A 115 -3.70 -22.65 -10.28
CA ASN A 115 -3.80 -23.16 -11.65
C ASN A 115 -2.94 -22.36 -12.64
N ASN A 116 -2.41 -23.06 -13.67
CA ASN A 116 -1.71 -22.45 -14.79
C ASN A 116 -0.50 -21.59 -14.37
N HIS A 117 0.28 -22.10 -13.41
CA HIS A 117 1.49 -21.41 -12.92
C HIS A 117 1.25 -20.03 -12.31
N ARG A 118 0.03 -19.81 -11.82
CA ARG A 118 -0.34 -18.60 -11.05
C ARG A 118 -0.17 -18.87 -9.55
N LEU A 119 -0.36 -17.85 -8.75
CA LEU A 119 -0.41 -17.98 -7.29
C LEU A 119 -1.77 -17.51 -6.77
N LEU A 120 -2.14 -17.99 -5.61
CA LEU A 120 -3.31 -17.52 -4.88
C LEU A 120 -2.82 -16.81 -3.63
N ALA A 121 -3.12 -15.51 -3.55
CA ALA A 121 -2.80 -14.68 -2.39
C ALA A 121 -4.02 -14.62 -1.46
N SER A 122 -3.83 -15.02 -0.21
CA SER A 122 -4.87 -14.93 0.82
C SER A 122 -4.57 -13.73 1.71
N MET A 123 -5.52 -12.80 1.79
CA MET A 123 -5.39 -11.59 2.59
C MET A 123 -5.88 -11.85 4.03
N LYS A 124 -5.44 -11.02 4.97
CA LYS A 124 -5.81 -11.16 6.39
C LYS A 124 -7.30 -11.01 6.65
N ASN A 125 -8.04 -10.36 5.75
CA ASN A 125 -9.51 -10.25 5.84
C ASN A 125 -10.27 -11.43 5.23
N GLY A 126 -9.57 -12.47 4.76
CA GLY A 126 -10.17 -13.67 4.19
C GLY A 126 -10.32 -13.65 2.68
N GLU A 127 -10.10 -12.53 2.01
CA GLU A 127 -10.16 -12.46 0.56
C GLU A 127 -9.02 -13.22 -0.10
N LYS A 128 -9.34 -13.88 -1.22
CA LYS A 128 -8.37 -14.63 -2.03
C LYS A 128 -8.26 -13.99 -3.39
N LEU A 129 -7.05 -13.65 -3.78
CA LEU A 129 -6.77 -12.91 -5.01
C LEU A 129 -5.76 -13.69 -5.86
N ILE A 130 -6.00 -13.74 -7.17
CA ILE A 130 -5.12 -14.46 -8.10
C ILE A 130 -3.97 -13.55 -8.52
N VAL A 131 -2.74 -14.07 -8.36
CA VAL A 131 -1.52 -13.41 -8.81
C VAL A 131 -1.17 -13.93 -10.20
N GLY A 132 -1.15 -13.04 -11.19
CA GLY A 132 -0.79 -13.37 -12.56
C GLY A 132 0.68 -13.77 -12.69
N ARG A 133 0.97 -14.62 -13.69
CA ARG A 133 2.33 -15.14 -13.89
C ARG A 133 3.42 -14.08 -14.00
N THR A 134 3.14 -13.00 -14.70
CA THR A 134 4.10 -11.91 -14.92
C THR A 134 4.38 -11.08 -13.66
N TYR A 135 3.55 -11.21 -12.63
CA TYR A 135 3.64 -10.44 -11.38
C TYR A 135 4.26 -11.23 -10.23
N ILE A 136 4.49 -12.52 -10.41
CA ILE A 136 4.97 -13.41 -9.33
C ILE A 136 6.35 -13.00 -8.83
N GLN A 137 7.26 -12.67 -9.74
CA GLN A 137 8.64 -12.36 -9.36
C GLN A 137 8.72 -11.10 -8.51
N GLU A 138 7.96 -10.07 -8.85
CA GLU A 138 7.91 -8.83 -8.09
C GLU A 138 7.31 -9.04 -6.70
N LEU A 139 6.23 -9.83 -6.60
CA LEU A 139 5.64 -10.20 -5.32
C LEU A 139 6.65 -10.92 -4.43
N LYS A 140 7.37 -11.90 -4.97
CA LYS A 140 8.40 -12.64 -4.23
C LYS A 140 9.52 -11.71 -3.75
N ASN A 141 9.94 -10.76 -4.57
CA ASN A 141 10.98 -9.80 -4.20
C ASN A 141 10.55 -8.93 -3.02
N ILE A 142 9.32 -8.43 -3.03
CA ILE A 142 8.78 -7.58 -1.96
C ILE A 142 8.61 -8.37 -0.66
N VAL A 143 8.08 -9.58 -0.73
CA VAL A 143 7.90 -10.45 0.45
C VAL A 143 9.25 -10.78 1.09
N LYS A 144 10.29 -11.03 0.30
CA LYS A 144 11.65 -11.27 0.83
C LYS A 144 12.24 -10.04 1.52
N LYS A 145 12.05 -8.85 0.93
CA LYS A 145 12.60 -7.60 1.48
C LYS A 145 11.86 -7.13 2.74
N GLY A 146 10.60 -7.49 2.89
CA GLY A 146 9.77 -7.11 4.02
C GLY A 146 10.10 -7.86 5.32
N ARG A 147 11.02 -8.79 5.24
CA ARG A 147 11.51 -9.56 6.38
C ARG A 147 12.88 -9.00 6.79
#